data_daa4df41da4e291fcb0864a396d2022a
#
_entry.id   daa4df41da4e291fcb0864a396d2022a
#
_cell.length_a   1.000
_cell.length_b   1.000
_cell.length_c   1.000
_cell.angle_alpha   90.00
_cell.angle_beta   90.00
_cell.angle_gamma   90.00
#
_symmetry.space_group_name_H-M   'P 1'
#
loop_
_entity.id
_entity.type
_entity.pdbx_description
1 polymer ?
#
loop_
_entity_poly.entity_id
_entity_poly.type
_entity_poly.pdbx_seq_one_letter_code
_entity_poly.pdbx_strand_id
1 'polypeptide(L)'
;MGDKYQEDNSHRERIMKNIVLCCAAGMSTSMLVQRMKDAAQKKGVEVDIKAVPVAEFKDIIGTADIVLLGPQVKYEQPKFQEIADPLGKKVAVIDMMDYGMMKGDVVLDKALKMLEQ
;
A
#
# COMPACT_ATOMS: atom_id res chain seq x y z
N MET A 1 -30.46 0.65 18.90
CA MET A 1 -30.09 0.65 18.55
C MET A 1 -29.66 0.64 18.42
N GLY A 2 -29.60 0.50 18.17
CA GLY A 2 -29.00 0.63 17.70
C GLY A 2 -28.40 0.61 17.50
N ASP A 3 -28.45 0.78 17.28
CA ASP A 3 -27.80 0.85 16.86
C ASP A 3 -27.00 0.68 16.99
N LYS A 4 -26.86 0.76 17.36
CA LYS A 4 -26.05 0.73 17.27
C LYS A 4 -25.28 0.22 17.07
N TYR A 5 -25.12 -0.08 16.93
CA TYR A 5 -24.38 -0.46 16.40
C TYR A 5 -23.88 -0.81 15.40
N GLN A 6 -23.94 -0.73 14.68
CA GLN A 6 -23.73 -1.04 13.33
C GLN A 6 -23.20 0.06 12.53
N GLU A 7 -23.46 1.21 12.84
CA GLU A 7 -22.83 2.39 12.32
C GLU A 7 -21.38 2.33 12.46
N ASP A 8 -20.91 1.74 13.53
CA ASP A 8 -19.49 1.66 13.79
C ASP A 8 -18.79 0.86 12.73
N ASN A 9 -19.44 -0.14 12.20
CA ASN A 9 -18.84 -0.92 11.14
C ASN A 9 -18.59 -0.09 9.90
N SER A 10 -19.53 0.78 9.57
CA SER A 10 -19.36 1.65 8.42
C SER A 10 -18.17 2.57 8.61
N HIS A 11 -17.98 3.07 9.81
CA HIS A 11 -16.83 3.92 10.08
C HIS A 11 -15.54 3.19 9.87
N ARG A 12 -15.47 1.96 10.36
CA ARG A 12 -14.24 1.21 10.21
C ARG A 12 -13.91 0.97 8.74
N GLU A 13 -14.92 0.70 7.95
CA GLU A 13 -14.67 0.51 6.53
C GLU A 13 -14.10 1.73 5.88
N ARG A 14 -14.57 2.90 6.28
CA ARG A 14 -14.09 4.13 5.68
C ARG A 14 -12.65 4.44 6.03
N ILE A 15 -12.14 3.92 7.12
CA ILE A 15 -10.76 4.19 7.51
C ILE A 15 -9.81 3.09 7.09
N MET A 16 -10.32 2.04 6.44
CA MET A 16 -9.43 1.03 5.90
C MET A 16 -8.63 1.62 4.75
N LYS A 17 -7.32 1.51 4.82
CA LYS A 17 -6.45 2.05 3.79
C LYS A 17 -6.04 0.97 2.81
N ASN A 18 -5.88 1.39 1.57
CA ASN A 18 -5.47 0.49 0.48
C ASN A 18 -4.02 0.76 0.12
N ILE A 19 -3.18 -0.22 0.34
CA ILE A 19 -1.76 -0.14 0.04
C ILE A 19 -1.50 -1.09 -1.13
N VAL A 20 -1.00 -0.55 -2.24
CA VAL A 20 -0.75 -1.34 -3.42
C VAL A 20 0.73 -1.30 -3.76
N LEU A 21 1.31 -2.48 -3.95
CA LEU A 21 2.70 -2.59 -4.37
C LEU A 21 2.72 -2.79 -5.88
N CYS A 22 3.51 -1.98 -6.57
CA CYS A 22 3.70 -2.11 -8.01
C CYS A 22 5.13 -2.53 -8.27
N CYS A 23 5.31 -3.56 -9.07
CA CYS A 23 6.65 -4.04 -9.39
C CYS A 23 6.66 -4.63 -10.78
N ALA A 24 7.85 -4.99 -11.24
CA ALA A 24 8.01 -5.59 -12.55
C ALA A 24 7.27 -6.93 -12.58
N ALA A 25 6.72 -7.25 -13.74
CA ALA A 25 5.99 -8.49 -13.90
C ALA A 25 6.90 -9.68 -13.58
N GLY A 26 6.33 -10.66 -12.89
CA GLY A 26 7.08 -11.86 -12.56
C GLY A 26 7.90 -11.78 -11.30
N MET A 27 7.85 -10.67 -10.60
CA MET A 27 8.61 -10.52 -9.35
C MET A 27 7.87 -11.18 -8.18
N SER A 28 8.65 -11.62 -7.18
CA SER A 28 8.10 -12.33 -6.03
C SER A 28 7.63 -11.38 -4.95
N THR A 29 6.76 -10.44 -5.29
CA THR A 29 6.26 -9.50 -4.30
C THR A 29 5.20 -10.09 -3.41
N SER A 30 4.64 -11.23 -3.78
CA SER A 30 3.58 -11.85 -2.98
C SER A 30 4.05 -12.19 -1.58
N MET A 31 5.31 -12.58 -1.41
CA MET A 31 5.83 -12.87 -0.07
C MET A 31 5.91 -11.62 0.78
N LEU A 32 6.36 -10.52 0.18
CA LEU A 32 6.41 -9.26 0.91
C LEU A 32 5.01 -8.82 1.31
N VAL A 33 4.05 -8.95 0.40
CA VAL A 33 2.66 -8.62 0.72
C VAL A 33 2.18 -9.45 1.90
N GLN A 34 2.48 -10.75 1.89
CA GLN A 34 2.05 -11.61 2.99
C GLN A 34 2.68 -11.18 4.30
N ARG A 35 3.97 -10.83 4.29
CA ARG A 35 4.64 -10.35 5.49
C ARG A 35 4.04 -9.05 5.99
N MET A 36 3.63 -8.18 5.08
CA MET A 36 2.97 -6.94 5.45
C MET A 36 1.60 -7.21 6.06
N LYS A 37 0.87 -8.16 5.50
CA LYS A 37 -0.44 -8.52 6.05
C LYS A 37 -0.29 -9.10 7.44
N ASP A 38 0.71 -9.95 7.63
CA ASP A 38 0.96 -10.52 8.95
C ASP A 38 1.29 -9.43 9.96
N ALA A 39 2.10 -8.46 9.55
CA ALA A 39 2.47 -7.36 10.43
C ALA A 39 1.25 -6.50 10.78
N ALA A 40 0.39 -6.26 9.80
CA ALA A 40 -0.81 -5.47 10.03
C ALA A 40 -1.73 -6.16 11.05
N GLN A 41 -1.84 -7.48 10.93
CA GLN A 41 -2.66 -8.24 11.85
C GLN A 41 -2.11 -8.15 13.27
N LYS A 42 -0.78 -8.25 13.42
CA LYS A 42 -0.15 -8.14 14.73
C LYS A 42 -0.33 -6.78 15.35
N LYS A 43 -0.32 -5.74 14.51
CA LYS A 43 -0.48 -4.37 15.00
C LYS A 43 -1.93 -4.00 15.23
N GLY A 44 -2.85 -4.80 14.74
CA GLY A 44 -4.25 -4.49 14.87
C GLY A 44 -4.72 -3.38 13.96
N VAL A 45 -4.03 -3.15 12.83
CA VAL A 45 -4.43 -2.11 11.88
C VAL A 45 -5.16 -2.76 10.72
N GLU A 46 -6.15 -2.04 10.20
CA GLU A 46 -6.96 -2.53 9.11
C GLU A 46 -6.50 -1.89 7.81
N VAL A 47 -5.85 -2.67 7.00
CA VAL A 47 -5.36 -2.23 5.70
C VAL A 47 -5.61 -3.34 4.70
N ASP A 48 -5.80 -2.94 3.45
CA ASP A 48 -5.86 -3.89 2.34
C ASP A 48 -4.55 -3.76 1.57
N ILE A 49 -3.86 -4.84 1.40
CA ILE A 49 -2.54 -4.85 0.79
C ILE A 49 -2.54 -5.82 -0.38
N LYS A 50 -2.12 -5.35 -1.54
CA LYS A 50 -2.04 -6.23 -2.69
C LYS A 50 -0.90 -5.77 -3.60
N ALA A 51 -0.49 -6.63 -4.51
CA ALA A 51 0.56 -6.33 -5.47
C ALA A 51 0.02 -6.47 -6.88
N VAL A 52 0.41 -5.55 -7.76
CA VAL A 52 0.01 -5.59 -9.16
C VAL A 52 1.23 -5.27 -10.01
N PRO A 53 1.24 -5.67 -11.28
CA PRO A 53 2.31 -5.24 -12.19
C PRO A 53 2.29 -3.73 -12.37
N VAL A 54 3.45 -3.15 -12.59
CA VAL A 54 3.55 -1.71 -12.75
C VAL A 54 2.69 -1.18 -13.90
N ALA A 55 2.42 -2.02 -14.89
CA ALA A 55 1.59 -1.63 -16.02
C ALA A 55 0.15 -1.33 -15.63
N GLU A 56 -0.29 -1.81 -14.46
CA GLU A 56 -1.66 -1.59 -14.00
C GLU A 56 -1.79 -0.37 -13.10
N PHE A 57 -0.73 0.41 -12.95
CA PHE A 57 -0.75 1.54 -12.05
C PHE A 57 -1.94 2.47 -12.30
N LYS A 58 -2.17 2.82 -13.57
CA LYS A 58 -3.22 3.77 -13.90
C LYS A 58 -4.60 3.25 -13.52
N ASP A 59 -4.77 1.93 -13.59
CA ASP A 59 -6.06 1.34 -13.28
C ASP A 59 -6.33 1.32 -11.77
N ILE A 60 -5.28 1.19 -10.95
CA ILE A 60 -5.49 1.01 -9.52
C ILE A 60 -5.30 2.28 -8.72
N ILE A 61 -4.71 3.32 -9.31
CA ILE A 61 -4.37 4.52 -8.51
C ILE A 61 -5.61 5.17 -7.92
N GLY A 62 -6.75 5.06 -8.58
CA GLY A 62 -7.98 5.64 -8.07
C GLY A 62 -8.47 5.00 -6.79
N THR A 63 -8.14 3.73 -6.57
CA THR A 63 -8.59 3.01 -5.37
C THR A 63 -7.51 2.88 -4.32
N ALA A 64 -6.25 3.12 -4.68
CA ALA A 64 -5.14 3.01 -3.72
C ALA A 64 -5.02 4.30 -2.93
N ASP A 65 -4.62 4.18 -1.67
CA ASP A 65 -4.27 5.35 -0.87
C ASP A 65 -2.80 5.66 -0.99
N ILE A 66 -1.99 4.63 -1.13
CA ILE A 66 -0.57 4.78 -1.38
C ILE A 66 -0.11 3.63 -2.29
N VAL A 67 0.78 3.97 -3.21
CA VAL A 67 1.40 2.97 -4.08
C VAL A 67 2.87 2.90 -3.73
N LEU A 68 3.35 1.68 -3.51
CA LEU A 68 4.75 1.43 -3.18
C LEU A 68 5.39 0.75 -4.38
N LEU A 69 6.45 1.37 -4.89
CA LEU A 69 7.16 0.82 -6.05
C LEU A 69 8.30 -0.07 -5.58
N GLY A 70 8.42 -1.24 -6.19
CA GLY A 70 9.58 -2.06 -5.95
C GLY A 70 10.84 -1.35 -6.44
N PRO A 71 12.01 -1.65 -5.83
CA PRO A 71 13.23 -0.96 -6.23
C PRO A 71 13.57 -1.12 -7.71
N GLN A 72 13.09 -2.20 -8.32
CA GLN A 72 13.38 -2.47 -9.73
C GLN A 72 12.73 -1.46 -10.67
N VAL A 73 11.65 -0.83 -10.20
CA VAL A 73 10.91 0.12 -11.04
C VAL A 73 10.89 1.51 -10.41
N LYS A 74 11.89 1.81 -9.59
CA LYS A 74 11.94 3.10 -8.90
C LYS A 74 11.98 4.28 -9.89
N TYR A 75 12.44 4.04 -11.10
CA TYR A 75 12.52 5.09 -12.11
C TYR A 75 11.14 5.59 -12.54
N GLU A 76 10.08 4.85 -12.22
CA GLU A 76 8.74 5.28 -12.54
C GLU A 76 8.17 6.28 -11.54
N GLN A 77 8.85 6.47 -10.42
CA GLN A 77 8.26 7.28 -9.34
C GLN A 77 7.88 8.70 -9.76
N PRO A 78 8.76 9.46 -10.46
CA PRO A 78 8.36 10.83 -10.81
C PRO A 78 7.11 10.87 -11.68
N LYS A 79 7.02 9.97 -12.65
CA LYS A 79 5.87 9.91 -13.54
C LYS A 79 4.61 9.52 -12.79
N PHE A 80 4.71 8.52 -11.95
CA PHE A 80 3.55 8.04 -11.20
C PHE A 80 3.10 9.07 -10.16
N GLN A 81 4.05 9.78 -9.55
CA GLN A 81 3.69 10.83 -8.60
C GLN A 81 2.95 11.97 -9.29
N GLU A 82 3.33 12.30 -10.51
CA GLU A 82 2.62 13.29 -11.29
C GLU A 82 1.16 12.90 -11.47
N ILE A 83 0.91 11.63 -11.74
CA ILE A 83 -0.46 11.15 -11.94
C ILE A 83 -1.20 11.14 -10.61
N ALA A 84 -0.51 10.79 -9.53
CA ALA A 84 -1.14 10.64 -8.22
C ALA A 84 -1.44 11.97 -7.54
N ASP A 85 -0.62 13.00 -7.80
CA ASP A 85 -0.74 14.28 -7.10
C ASP A 85 -2.13 14.89 -7.21
N PRO A 86 -2.73 15.00 -8.39
CA PRO A 86 -4.07 15.60 -8.49
C PRO A 86 -5.13 14.80 -7.74
N LEU A 87 -4.86 13.52 -7.50
CA LEU A 87 -5.81 12.65 -6.81
C LEU A 87 -5.56 12.62 -5.31
N GLY A 88 -4.54 13.31 -4.83
CA GLY A 88 -4.20 13.31 -3.42
C GLY A 88 -3.61 12.00 -2.94
N LYS A 89 -3.04 11.21 -3.85
CA LYS A 89 -2.46 9.92 -3.52
C LYS A 89 -0.96 10.02 -3.43
N LYS A 90 -0.33 9.03 -2.80
CA LYS A 90 1.10 9.04 -2.59
C LYS A 90 1.75 7.89 -3.32
N VAL A 91 2.96 8.13 -3.82
CA VAL A 91 3.77 7.12 -4.49
C VAL A 91 5.15 7.14 -3.84
N ALA A 92 5.58 6.01 -3.33
CA ALA A 92 6.88 5.89 -2.65
C ALA A 92 7.62 4.69 -3.22
N VAL A 93 8.93 4.68 -2.99
CA VAL A 93 9.76 3.56 -3.42
C VAL A 93 10.15 2.76 -2.20
N ILE A 94 10.02 1.44 -2.27
CA ILE A 94 10.42 0.56 -1.18
C ILE A 94 11.94 0.54 -1.13
N ASP A 95 12.48 0.70 0.09
CA ASP A 95 13.92 0.62 0.29
C ASP A 95 14.44 -0.74 -0.18
N MET A 96 15.59 -0.72 -0.88
CA MET A 96 16.15 -1.94 -1.46
C MET A 96 16.41 -3.00 -0.39
N MET A 97 16.94 -2.58 0.75
CA MET A 97 17.23 -3.53 1.83
C MET A 97 15.95 -4.12 2.42
N ASP A 98 14.96 -3.26 2.64
CA ASP A 98 13.68 -3.72 3.18
C ASP A 98 13.02 -4.70 2.23
N TYR A 99 13.12 -4.42 0.94
CA TYR A 99 12.53 -5.29 -0.07
C TYR A 99 13.29 -6.61 -0.15
N GLY A 100 14.62 -6.54 -0.21
CA GLY A 100 15.44 -7.73 -0.37
C GLY A 100 15.36 -8.67 0.82
N MET A 101 15.20 -8.11 2.01
CA MET A 101 15.11 -8.91 3.23
C MET A 101 13.66 -9.18 3.63
N MET A 102 12.71 -8.80 2.80
CA MET A 102 11.29 -9.07 3.04
C MET A 102 10.81 -8.54 4.39
N LYS A 103 11.24 -7.32 4.71
CA LYS A 103 10.88 -6.71 5.99
C LYS A 103 9.50 -6.08 5.90
N GLY A 104 8.46 -6.92 5.88
CA GLY A 104 7.10 -6.44 5.73
C GLY A 104 6.68 -5.48 6.81
N ASP A 105 7.10 -5.71 8.04
CA ASP A 105 6.75 -4.83 9.15
C ASP A 105 7.33 -3.43 8.96
N VAL A 106 8.57 -3.32 8.49
CA VAL A 106 9.20 -2.03 8.25
C VAL A 106 8.52 -1.31 7.09
N VAL A 107 8.27 -2.04 6.00
CA VAL A 107 7.61 -1.45 4.84
C VAL A 107 6.23 -0.94 5.21
N LEU A 108 5.48 -1.74 5.98
CA LEU A 108 4.16 -1.34 6.43
C LEU A 108 4.21 -0.09 7.30
N ASP A 109 5.15 -0.05 8.25
CA ASP A 109 5.27 1.10 9.14
C ASP A 109 5.55 2.38 8.36
N LYS A 110 6.44 2.31 7.38
CA LYS A 110 6.76 3.48 6.58
C LYS A 110 5.56 3.94 5.78
N ALA A 111 4.80 2.99 5.21
CA ALA A 111 3.61 3.34 4.45
C ALA A 111 2.56 3.99 5.34
N LEU A 112 2.36 3.45 6.54
CA LEU A 112 1.37 4.02 7.46
C LEU A 112 1.75 5.43 7.89
N LYS A 113 3.04 5.67 8.11
CA LYS A 113 3.49 7.01 8.46
C LYS A 113 3.25 7.99 7.35
N MET A 114 3.46 7.58 6.11
CA MET A 114 3.20 8.44 4.96
C MET A 114 1.73 8.74 4.82
N LEU A 115 0.87 7.80 5.16
CA LEU A 115 -0.57 8.01 5.08
C LEU A 115 -1.08 8.97 6.14
N GLU A 116 -0.31 9.16 7.20
CA GLU A 116 -0.69 10.09 8.27
C GLU A 116 -0.37 11.53 7.94
N GLN A 117 0.43 11.76 6.91
CA GLN A 117 0.85 13.11 6.55
C GLN A 117 -0.19 13.86 5.73
#